data_ccbcce6ea4fd0c08088ba13ac76ac9e6
#
_entry.id   ccbcce6ea4fd0c08088ba13ac76ac9e6
#
_cell.length_a   1.000
_cell.length_b   1.000
_cell.length_c   1.000
_cell.angle_alpha   90.00
_cell.angle_beta   90.00
_cell.angle_gamma   90.00
#
_symmetry.space_group_name_H-M   'P 1'
#
loop_
_entity.id
_entity.type
_entity.pdbx_description
1 polymer ?
#
loop_
_entity_poly.entity_id
_entity_poly.type
_entity_poly.pdbx_seq_one_letter_code
_entity_poly.pdbx_strand_id
1 'polypeptide(L)'
;MGKIRAAVVGYGNIGKFTLEALEAASDFEVAGIVRRNGAENKPAELANYPVVKDIKELENVDVAILATPTRSVEKYAKEILALGINTVDSFDIHTQITDLRRSLGETAKAHNAVSIISAGWDPGSDSVVRALLQAIAPKGITYTNFGPGRSMGHSVAVRAIAGVKDALSMTIPVGTGIHRRMVYVLSLIHI
;
A
#
# COMPACT_ATOMS: atom_id res chain seq x y z
N MET A 1 -26.03 12.76 1.42
CA MET A 1 -25.34 11.47 1.63
C MET A 1 -24.48 11.60 2.87
N GLY A 2 -24.41 10.58 3.73
CA GLY A 2 -23.46 10.55 4.84
C GLY A 2 -22.02 10.47 4.31
N LYS A 3 -21.05 10.81 5.16
CA LYS A 3 -19.62 10.63 4.83
C LYS A 3 -19.25 9.15 4.77
N ILE A 4 -18.31 8.80 3.90
CA ILE A 4 -17.75 7.45 3.83
C ILE A 4 -16.80 7.27 5.02
N ARG A 5 -17.03 6.25 5.83
CA ARG A 5 -16.23 5.96 7.02
C ARG A 5 -15.07 5.04 6.65
N ALA A 6 -13.86 5.60 6.66
CA ALA A 6 -12.64 4.91 6.25
C ALA A 6 -11.75 4.53 7.45
N ALA A 7 -11.29 3.28 7.49
CA ALA A 7 -10.25 2.83 8.41
C ALA A 7 -8.90 2.74 7.71
N VAL A 8 -7.83 3.15 8.37
CA VAL A 8 -6.46 2.99 7.87
C VAL A 8 -5.82 1.78 8.54
N VAL A 9 -5.46 0.77 7.76
CA VAL A 9 -4.84 -0.48 8.25
C VAL A 9 -3.35 -0.43 8.00
N GLY A 10 -2.59 -0.25 9.08
CA GLY A 10 -1.16 0.04 9.04
C GLY A 10 -0.86 1.53 9.14
N TYR A 11 0.08 1.89 10.02
CA TYR A 11 0.44 3.29 10.24
C TYR A 11 1.95 3.49 10.10
N GLY A 12 2.45 3.26 8.88
CA GLY A 12 3.77 3.69 8.40
C GLY A 12 3.65 4.99 7.61
N ASN A 13 4.62 5.29 6.76
CA ASN A 13 4.58 6.51 5.93
C ASN A 13 3.31 6.59 5.07
N ILE A 14 2.94 5.48 4.40
CA ILE A 14 1.72 5.44 3.58
C ILE A 14 0.48 5.67 4.43
N GLY A 15 0.35 4.99 5.58
CA GLY A 15 -0.80 5.18 6.47
C GLY A 15 -0.93 6.60 7.00
N LYS A 16 0.20 7.27 7.30
CA LYS A 16 0.22 8.67 7.71
C LYS A 16 -0.31 9.59 6.60
N PHE A 17 0.24 9.48 5.39
CA PHE A 17 -0.24 10.30 4.26
C PHE A 17 -1.68 9.94 3.85
N THR A 18 -2.11 8.69 4.03
CA THR A 18 -3.51 8.31 3.84
C THR A 18 -4.42 9.02 4.82
N LEU A 19 -4.03 9.09 6.10
CA LEU A 19 -4.79 9.84 7.11
C LEU A 19 -4.90 11.31 6.73
N GLU A 20 -3.80 11.97 6.39
CA GLU A 20 -3.77 13.37 5.95
C GLU A 20 -4.70 13.61 4.73
N ALA A 21 -4.70 12.68 3.77
CA ALA A 21 -5.58 12.75 2.59
C ALA A 21 -7.06 12.59 2.94
N LEU A 22 -7.40 11.68 3.86
CA LEU A 22 -8.78 11.50 4.34
C LEU A 22 -9.28 12.71 5.11
N GLU A 23 -8.43 13.35 5.92
CA GLU A 23 -8.78 14.58 6.64
C GLU A 23 -9.06 15.76 5.68
N ALA A 24 -8.33 15.82 4.56
CA ALA A 24 -8.52 16.86 3.55
C ALA A 24 -9.77 16.61 2.68
N ALA A 25 -10.30 15.40 2.65
CA ALA A 25 -11.44 15.04 1.82
C ALA A 25 -12.76 15.25 2.56
N SER A 26 -13.63 16.11 2.03
CA SER A 26 -14.87 16.53 2.70
C SER A 26 -15.93 15.42 2.78
N ASP A 27 -15.83 14.40 1.93
CA ASP A 27 -16.75 13.27 1.77
C ASP A 27 -16.34 12.04 2.59
N PHE A 28 -15.18 12.10 3.28
CA PHE A 28 -14.71 11.03 4.14
C PHE A 28 -14.75 11.41 5.63
N GLU A 29 -14.80 10.38 6.45
CA GLU A 29 -14.61 10.43 7.90
C GLU A 29 -13.69 9.28 8.32
N VAL A 30 -12.70 9.58 9.16
CA VAL A 30 -11.77 8.56 9.67
C VAL A 30 -12.45 7.75 10.77
N ALA A 31 -12.78 6.49 10.50
CA ALA A 31 -13.36 5.56 11.47
C ALA A 31 -12.33 5.15 12.54
N GLY A 32 -11.07 5.03 12.16
CA GLY A 32 -9.99 4.68 13.06
C GLY A 32 -8.75 4.13 12.35
N ILE A 33 -7.74 3.83 13.14
CA ILE A 33 -6.43 3.33 12.69
C ILE A 33 -6.19 1.94 13.29
N VAL A 34 -5.89 0.96 12.43
CA VAL A 34 -5.52 -0.39 12.87
C VAL A 34 -4.01 -0.51 12.88
N ARG A 35 -3.43 -0.79 14.05
CA ARG A 35 -1.98 -0.97 14.24
C ARG A 35 -1.70 -2.26 14.99
N ARG A 36 -0.57 -2.91 14.67
CA ARG A 36 -0.12 -4.13 15.34
C ARG A 36 -0.06 -3.98 16.86
N ASN A 37 0.37 -2.84 17.35
CA ASN A 37 0.47 -2.54 18.79
C ASN A 37 -0.76 -1.77 19.32
N GLY A 38 -1.80 -1.58 18.50
CA GLY A 38 -2.98 -0.82 18.90
C GLY A 38 -2.62 0.59 19.40
N ALA A 39 -3.19 0.98 20.53
CA ALA A 39 -2.96 2.28 21.15
C ALA A 39 -1.61 2.39 21.88
N GLU A 40 -0.86 1.30 22.03
CA GLU A 40 0.47 1.32 22.67
C GLU A 40 1.43 2.22 21.89
N ASN A 41 2.10 3.16 22.57
CA ASN A 41 3.04 4.11 21.97
C ASN A 41 2.45 4.78 20.70
N LYS A 42 1.17 5.19 20.75
CA LYS A 42 0.55 5.86 19.61
C LYS A 42 1.18 7.24 19.42
N PRO A 43 1.48 7.61 18.15
CA PRO A 43 1.95 8.96 17.81
C PRO A 43 0.97 10.03 18.28
N ALA A 44 1.50 11.23 18.59
CA ALA A 44 0.70 12.33 19.11
C ALA A 44 -0.41 12.78 18.13
N GLU A 45 -0.15 12.70 16.84
CA GLU A 45 -1.11 13.02 15.78
C GLU A 45 -2.34 12.10 15.76
N LEU A 46 -2.24 10.93 16.37
CA LEU A 46 -3.37 10.00 16.50
C LEU A 46 -4.21 10.22 17.78
N ALA A 47 -3.92 11.24 18.59
CA ALA A 47 -4.57 11.46 19.87
C ALA A 47 -6.11 11.44 19.79
N ASN A 48 -6.67 12.01 18.73
CA ASN A 48 -8.10 12.17 18.51
C ASN A 48 -8.77 11.02 17.73
N TYR A 49 -8.02 9.96 17.40
CA TYR A 49 -8.55 8.84 16.61
C TYR A 49 -8.63 7.57 17.44
N PRO A 50 -9.64 6.72 17.21
CA PRO A 50 -9.63 5.35 17.65
C PRO A 50 -8.42 4.62 17.08
N VAL A 51 -7.60 4.00 17.92
CA VAL A 51 -6.45 3.21 17.50
C VAL A 51 -6.56 1.83 18.12
N VAL A 52 -6.72 0.83 17.28
CA VAL A 52 -7.07 -0.54 17.66
C VAL A 52 -6.08 -1.57 17.13
N LYS A 53 -6.15 -2.80 17.61
CA LYS A 53 -5.35 -3.93 17.08
C LYS A 53 -6.09 -4.68 15.97
N ASP A 54 -7.40 -4.74 16.02
CA ASP A 54 -8.25 -5.43 15.07
C ASP A 54 -9.31 -4.46 14.53
N ILE A 55 -9.59 -4.51 13.24
CA ILE A 55 -10.63 -3.68 12.60
C ILE A 55 -12.03 -3.94 13.17
N LYS A 56 -12.26 -5.13 13.72
CA LYS A 56 -13.52 -5.50 14.37
C LYS A 56 -13.85 -4.68 15.62
N GLU A 57 -12.85 -3.99 16.17
CA GLU A 57 -13.01 -3.07 17.29
C GLU A 57 -13.53 -1.68 16.86
N LEU A 58 -13.58 -1.43 15.54
CA LEU A 58 -14.12 -0.20 14.95
C LEU A 58 -15.58 -0.40 14.52
N GLU A 59 -16.38 0.63 14.71
CA GLU A 59 -17.81 0.61 14.34
C GLU A 59 -18.05 1.31 13.00
N ASN A 60 -18.99 0.77 12.23
CA ASN A 60 -19.50 1.38 10.99
C ASN A 60 -18.39 1.75 9.99
N VAL A 61 -17.51 0.82 9.68
CA VAL A 61 -16.45 1.00 8.67
C VAL A 61 -16.99 0.62 7.30
N ASP A 62 -17.01 1.58 6.37
CA ASP A 62 -17.43 1.35 4.97
C ASP A 62 -16.28 0.81 4.12
N VAL A 63 -15.04 1.30 4.38
CA VAL A 63 -13.86 0.94 3.60
C VAL A 63 -12.60 0.91 4.46
N ALA A 64 -11.73 -0.06 4.23
CA ALA A 64 -10.41 -0.17 4.82
C ALA A 64 -9.33 0.09 3.77
N ILE A 65 -8.43 1.05 4.05
CA ILE A 65 -7.28 1.35 3.20
C ILE A 65 -6.07 0.62 3.77
N LEU A 66 -5.54 -0.34 3.01
CA LEU A 66 -4.47 -1.23 3.45
C LEU A 66 -3.10 -0.59 3.18
N ALA A 67 -2.56 0.10 4.17
CA ALA A 67 -1.21 0.67 4.18
C ALA A 67 -0.20 -0.31 4.80
N THR A 68 -0.29 -1.58 4.43
CA THR A 68 0.51 -2.70 4.93
C THR A 68 1.56 -3.15 3.92
N PRO A 69 2.60 -3.90 4.33
CA PRO A 69 3.53 -4.49 3.38
C PRO A 69 2.81 -5.34 2.34
N THR A 70 3.21 -5.24 1.07
CA THR A 70 2.53 -5.86 -0.08
C THR A 70 2.26 -7.37 0.12
N ARG A 71 3.21 -8.11 0.70
CA ARG A 71 3.06 -9.56 0.94
C ARG A 71 1.99 -9.93 1.97
N SER A 72 1.50 -9.00 2.76
CA SER A 72 0.43 -9.21 3.74
C SER A 72 -0.94 -8.73 3.27
N VAL A 73 -1.00 -8.03 2.13
CA VAL A 73 -2.23 -7.44 1.59
C VAL A 73 -3.33 -8.48 1.40
N GLU A 74 -3.04 -9.60 0.71
CA GLU A 74 -4.06 -10.61 0.43
C GLU A 74 -4.71 -11.16 1.70
N LYS A 75 -3.91 -11.44 2.73
CA LYS A 75 -4.40 -11.94 4.01
C LYS A 75 -5.35 -10.93 4.66
N TYR A 76 -4.89 -9.70 4.87
CA TYR A 76 -5.70 -8.65 5.50
C TYR A 76 -6.95 -8.31 4.68
N ALA A 77 -6.82 -8.22 3.36
CA ALA A 77 -7.97 -7.94 2.50
C ALA A 77 -9.05 -9.02 2.63
N LYS A 78 -8.69 -10.31 2.60
CA LYS A 78 -9.66 -11.40 2.79
C LYS A 78 -10.36 -11.36 4.14
N GLU A 79 -9.60 -11.14 5.22
CA GLU A 79 -10.16 -11.05 6.57
C GLU A 79 -11.16 -9.89 6.70
N ILE A 80 -10.86 -8.75 6.07
CA ILE A 80 -11.69 -7.55 6.11
C ILE A 80 -12.90 -7.67 5.19
N LEU A 81 -12.72 -8.16 3.96
CA LEU A 81 -13.81 -8.42 3.03
C LEU A 81 -14.84 -9.42 3.60
N ALA A 82 -14.37 -10.41 4.38
CA ALA A 82 -15.24 -11.37 5.06
C ALA A 82 -16.16 -10.73 6.12
N LEU A 83 -15.86 -9.51 6.55
CA LEU A 83 -16.72 -8.70 7.42
C LEU A 83 -17.73 -7.83 6.62
N GLY A 84 -17.74 -7.90 5.30
CA GLY A 84 -18.54 -7.04 4.43
C GLY A 84 -17.96 -5.62 4.27
N ILE A 85 -16.73 -5.39 4.69
CA ILE A 85 -16.05 -4.09 4.58
C ILE A 85 -15.28 -4.04 3.26
N ASN A 86 -15.43 -2.95 2.50
CA ASN A 86 -14.69 -2.73 1.26
C ASN A 86 -13.20 -2.53 1.53
N THR A 87 -12.33 -2.87 0.57
CA THR A 87 -10.89 -2.69 0.72
C THR A 87 -10.27 -1.92 -0.44
N VAL A 88 -9.24 -1.14 -0.13
CA VAL A 88 -8.35 -0.50 -1.11
C VAL A 88 -6.92 -0.83 -0.73
N ASP A 89 -6.09 -1.25 -1.68
CA ASP A 89 -4.69 -1.57 -1.45
C ASP A 89 -3.75 -1.02 -2.52
N SER A 90 -2.46 -1.04 -2.23
CA SER A 90 -1.38 -0.66 -3.14
C SER A 90 -0.46 -1.85 -3.46
N PHE A 91 -1.03 -3.05 -3.63
CA PHE A 91 -0.28 -4.25 -3.99
C PHE A 91 0.55 -4.04 -5.26
N ASP A 92 1.84 -4.40 -5.23
CA ASP A 92 2.81 -4.05 -6.27
C ASP A 92 3.60 -5.25 -6.84
N ILE A 93 3.21 -6.50 -6.52
CA ILE A 93 3.83 -7.67 -7.15
C ILE A 93 3.16 -7.93 -8.49
N HIS A 94 3.66 -7.28 -9.54
CA HIS A 94 3.06 -7.26 -10.88
C HIS A 94 2.66 -8.63 -11.42
N THR A 95 3.49 -9.65 -11.23
CA THR A 95 3.24 -11.02 -11.70
C THR A 95 2.09 -11.73 -11.00
N GLN A 96 1.66 -11.23 -9.84
CA GLN A 96 0.61 -11.84 -9.00
C GLN A 96 -0.71 -11.07 -9.00
N ILE A 97 -0.79 -9.92 -9.67
CA ILE A 97 -1.98 -9.04 -9.66
C ILE A 97 -3.23 -9.78 -10.15
N THR A 98 -3.11 -10.56 -11.23
CA THR A 98 -4.24 -11.30 -11.80
C THR A 98 -4.80 -12.34 -10.83
N ASP A 99 -3.92 -13.06 -10.15
CA ASP A 99 -4.32 -14.08 -9.17
C ASP A 99 -4.90 -13.45 -7.91
N LEU A 100 -4.30 -12.36 -7.43
CA LEU A 100 -4.84 -11.57 -6.33
C LEU A 100 -6.25 -11.05 -6.66
N ARG A 101 -6.45 -10.48 -7.85
CA ARG A 101 -7.75 -10.00 -8.30
C ARG A 101 -8.82 -11.09 -8.26
N ARG A 102 -8.48 -12.30 -8.73
CA ARG A 102 -9.39 -13.44 -8.71
C ARG A 102 -9.73 -13.83 -7.28
N SER A 103 -8.71 -14.03 -6.47
CA SER A 103 -8.81 -14.46 -5.08
C SER A 103 -9.64 -13.49 -4.21
N LEU A 104 -9.35 -12.17 -4.31
CA LEU A 104 -10.10 -11.15 -3.57
C LEU A 104 -11.50 -10.93 -4.14
N GLY A 105 -11.66 -11.05 -5.47
CA GLY A 105 -12.95 -10.94 -6.14
C GLY A 105 -13.95 -12.02 -5.71
N GLU A 106 -13.50 -13.26 -5.50
CA GLU A 106 -14.31 -14.35 -4.97
C GLU A 106 -14.77 -14.05 -3.53
N THR A 107 -13.84 -13.61 -2.67
CA THR A 107 -14.15 -13.24 -1.29
C THR A 107 -15.11 -12.05 -1.22
N ALA A 108 -14.85 -11.00 -2.01
CA ALA A 108 -15.68 -9.81 -2.05
C ALA A 108 -17.12 -10.12 -2.48
N LYS A 109 -17.31 -10.91 -3.54
CA LYS A 109 -18.63 -11.36 -4.00
C LYS A 109 -19.38 -12.15 -2.94
N ALA A 110 -18.70 -13.05 -2.23
CA ALA A 110 -19.31 -13.88 -1.19
C ALA A 110 -19.83 -13.05 -0.01
N HIS A 111 -19.28 -11.86 0.23
CA HIS A 111 -19.59 -11.03 1.38
C HIS A 111 -20.19 -9.65 1.01
N ASN A 112 -20.66 -9.50 -0.24
CA ASN A 112 -21.28 -8.26 -0.75
C ASN A 112 -20.39 -7.03 -0.55
N ALA A 113 -19.09 -7.18 -0.79
CA ALA A 113 -18.08 -6.14 -0.66
C ALA A 113 -17.33 -5.90 -1.98
N VAL A 114 -16.53 -4.85 -2.05
CA VAL A 114 -15.69 -4.47 -3.19
C VAL A 114 -14.24 -4.40 -2.75
N SER A 115 -13.33 -4.89 -3.58
CA SER A 115 -11.89 -4.71 -3.40
C SER A 115 -11.30 -3.94 -4.58
N ILE A 116 -10.69 -2.80 -4.30
CA ILE A 116 -9.90 -2.02 -5.26
C ILE A 116 -8.43 -2.38 -5.01
N ILE A 117 -7.83 -3.09 -5.93
CA ILE A 117 -6.46 -3.58 -5.81
C ILE A 117 -5.47 -2.71 -6.57
N SER A 118 -4.21 -2.71 -6.12
CA SER A 118 -3.11 -2.06 -6.85
C SER A 118 -3.35 -0.57 -7.13
N ALA A 119 -3.98 0.14 -6.19
CA ALA A 119 -4.30 1.56 -6.27
C ALA A 119 -3.16 2.44 -5.71
N GLY A 120 -1.91 2.06 -5.95
CA GLY A 120 -0.73 2.82 -5.56
C GLY A 120 -0.23 3.76 -6.66
N TRP A 121 1.09 3.83 -6.80
CA TRP A 121 1.74 4.59 -7.85
C TRP A 121 1.96 3.74 -9.12
N ASP A 122 2.70 2.64 -9.01
CA ASP A 122 2.96 1.69 -10.09
C ASP A 122 3.00 0.24 -9.53
N PRO A 123 1.93 -0.50 -9.72
CA PRO A 123 0.69 -0.18 -10.44
C PRO A 123 -0.21 0.82 -9.70
N GLY A 124 -0.92 1.65 -10.48
CA GLY A 124 -1.85 2.65 -9.97
C GLY A 124 -1.88 3.89 -10.86
N SER A 125 -1.66 5.07 -10.27
CA SER A 125 -1.79 6.36 -10.98
C SER A 125 -0.81 6.51 -12.15
N ASP A 126 0.44 6.03 -12.05
CA ASP A 126 1.38 6.03 -13.16
C ASP A 126 0.89 5.15 -14.33
N SER A 127 0.29 4.00 -14.03
CA SER A 127 -0.28 3.11 -15.05
C SER A 127 -1.43 3.79 -15.81
N VAL A 128 -2.29 4.55 -15.11
CA VAL A 128 -3.38 5.32 -15.73
C VAL A 128 -2.81 6.42 -16.63
N VAL A 129 -1.83 7.19 -16.14
CA VAL A 129 -1.18 8.24 -16.92
C VAL A 129 -0.53 7.66 -18.18
N ARG A 130 0.18 6.55 -18.08
CA ARG A 130 0.78 5.87 -19.25
C ARG A 130 -0.27 5.42 -20.27
N ALA A 131 -1.40 4.87 -19.81
CA ALA A 131 -2.49 4.47 -20.70
C ALA A 131 -3.09 5.67 -21.45
N LEU A 132 -3.29 6.80 -20.77
CA LEU A 132 -3.75 8.04 -21.40
C LEU A 132 -2.76 8.58 -22.43
N LEU A 133 -1.47 8.61 -22.09
CA LEU A 133 -0.42 9.04 -23.01
C LEU A 133 -0.34 8.14 -24.27
N GLN A 134 -0.50 6.84 -24.09
CA GLN A 134 -0.55 5.90 -25.21
C GLN A 134 -1.77 6.11 -26.11
N ALA A 135 -2.93 6.46 -25.53
CA ALA A 135 -4.13 6.78 -26.30
C ALA A 135 -3.96 8.08 -27.10
N ILE A 136 -3.29 9.09 -26.54
CA ILE A 136 -3.02 10.37 -27.21
C ILE A 136 -1.95 10.24 -28.30
N ALA A 137 -0.92 9.43 -28.07
CA ALA A 137 0.21 9.23 -28.98
C ALA A 137 0.48 7.73 -29.20
N PRO A 138 -0.36 7.00 -29.96
CA PRO A 138 -0.29 5.53 -30.09
C PRO A 138 1.04 4.98 -30.64
N LYS A 139 1.77 5.81 -31.39
CA LYS A 139 3.10 5.48 -31.93
C LYS A 139 4.25 6.07 -31.11
N GLY A 140 3.91 6.74 -30.00
CA GLY A 140 4.89 7.33 -29.09
C GLY A 140 5.50 6.29 -28.15
N ILE A 141 6.62 6.66 -27.55
CA ILE A 141 7.25 5.88 -26.48
C ILE A 141 7.01 6.61 -25.17
N THR A 142 6.43 5.92 -24.19
CA THR A 142 6.34 6.45 -22.83
C THR A 142 7.68 6.26 -22.13
N TYR A 143 8.22 7.34 -21.64
CA TYR A 143 9.48 7.35 -20.92
C TYR A 143 9.25 7.83 -19.47
N THR A 144 9.50 6.96 -18.50
CA THR A 144 9.43 7.31 -17.07
C THR A 144 10.85 7.39 -16.51
N ASN A 145 11.25 8.57 -16.08
CA ASN A 145 12.54 8.77 -15.43
C ASN A 145 12.37 8.82 -13.92
N PHE A 146 12.80 7.75 -13.25
CA PHE A 146 12.92 7.72 -11.79
C PHE A 146 14.21 8.43 -11.40
N GLY A 147 14.11 9.51 -10.63
CA GLY A 147 15.28 10.20 -10.07
C GLY A 147 16.11 9.28 -9.17
N PRO A 148 17.35 9.71 -8.85
CA PRO A 148 18.18 8.96 -7.91
C PRO A 148 17.53 8.94 -6.54
N GLY A 149 17.60 7.82 -5.84
CA GLY A 149 17.04 7.74 -4.49
C GLY A 149 16.93 6.34 -3.92
N ARG A 150 16.51 6.32 -2.68
CA ARG A 150 16.32 5.09 -1.92
C ARG A 150 15.08 4.34 -2.43
N SER A 151 15.27 3.08 -2.80
CA SER A 151 14.17 2.18 -3.13
C SER A 151 13.63 1.50 -1.87
N MET A 152 12.44 1.88 -1.42
CA MET A 152 11.87 1.38 -0.17
C MET A 152 11.53 -0.11 -0.25
N GLY A 153 10.80 -0.53 -1.27
CA GLY A 153 10.39 -1.93 -1.45
C GLY A 153 11.58 -2.89 -1.56
N HIS A 154 12.61 -2.52 -2.35
CA HIS A 154 13.82 -3.33 -2.47
C HIS A 154 14.65 -3.36 -1.19
N SER A 155 14.72 -2.25 -0.45
CA SER A 155 15.38 -2.23 0.86
C SER A 155 14.70 -3.18 1.84
N VAL A 156 13.37 -3.19 1.88
CA VAL A 156 12.59 -4.12 2.71
C VAL A 156 12.80 -5.57 2.29
N ALA A 157 12.81 -5.85 0.98
CA ALA A 157 13.03 -7.20 0.45
C ALA A 157 14.39 -7.75 0.85
N VAL A 158 15.45 -6.93 0.77
CA VAL A 158 16.81 -7.35 1.17
C VAL A 158 16.91 -7.58 2.67
N ARG A 159 16.27 -6.74 3.50
CA ARG A 159 16.24 -6.93 4.96
C ARG A 159 15.53 -8.21 5.39
N ALA A 160 14.61 -8.72 4.57
CA ALA A 160 13.90 -9.97 4.86
C ALA A 160 14.74 -11.23 4.60
N ILE A 161 15.94 -11.11 4.02
CA ILE A 161 16.87 -12.24 3.78
C ILE A 161 17.51 -12.66 5.10
N ALA A 162 17.52 -13.96 5.36
CA ALA A 162 18.18 -14.51 6.56
C ALA A 162 19.67 -14.12 6.62
N GLY A 163 20.14 -13.68 7.79
CA GLY A 163 21.51 -13.21 7.98
C GLY A 163 21.75 -11.73 7.66
N VAL A 164 20.73 -11.01 7.15
CA VAL A 164 20.81 -9.57 6.94
C VAL A 164 20.28 -8.83 8.16
N LYS A 165 21.14 -8.00 8.77
CA LYS A 165 20.77 -7.12 9.90
C LYS A 165 20.07 -5.86 9.44
N ASP A 166 20.60 -5.22 8.38
CA ASP A 166 20.02 -4.05 7.75
C ASP A 166 20.46 -3.96 6.29
N ALA A 167 19.68 -3.26 5.46
CA ALA A 167 20.01 -3.04 4.06
C ALA A 167 19.39 -1.76 3.51
N LEU A 168 20.07 -1.19 2.53
CA LEU A 168 19.64 -0.03 1.78
C LEU A 168 19.83 -0.29 0.28
N SER A 169 18.75 -0.19 -0.50
CA SER A 169 18.81 -0.23 -1.95
C SER A 169 18.63 1.17 -2.52
N MET A 170 19.60 1.59 -3.34
CA MET A 170 19.60 2.87 -4.04
C MET A 170 19.31 2.67 -5.52
N THR A 171 18.41 3.46 -6.09
CA THR A 171 18.19 3.55 -7.53
C THR A 171 19.12 4.62 -8.10
N ILE A 172 19.91 4.25 -9.10
CA ILE A 172 20.87 5.14 -9.79
C ILE A 172 20.49 5.16 -11.28
N PRO A 173 19.85 6.23 -11.77
CA PRO A 173 19.57 6.37 -13.18
C PRO A 173 20.87 6.44 -14.00
N VAL A 174 20.92 5.73 -15.13
CA VAL A 174 22.07 5.73 -16.04
C VAL A 174 21.72 6.22 -17.44
N GLY A 175 20.55 6.89 -17.57
CA GLY A 175 20.03 7.40 -18.84
C GLY A 175 19.21 6.36 -19.61
N THR A 176 18.50 6.82 -20.63
CA THR A 176 17.73 5.98 -21.58
C THR A 176 16.74 4.99 -20.94
N GLY A 177 16.13 5.35 -19.80
CA GLY A 177 15.18 4.49 -19.09
C GLY A 177 15.82 3.32 -18.30
N ILE A 178 17.16 3.25 -18.28
CA ILE A 178 17.89 2.21 -17.55
C ILE A 178 18.32 2.78 -16.19
N HIS A 179 18.30 1.94 -15.18
CA HIS A 179 18.87 2.26 -13.87
C HIS A 179 19.68 1.09 -13.32
N ARG A 180 20.65 1.41 -12.50
CA ARG A 180 21.40 0.46 -11.67
C ARG A 180 20.84 0.48 -10.25
N ARG A 181 21.00 -0.63 -9.56
CA ARG A 181 20.76 -0.70 -8.10
C ARG A 181 22.08 -0.90 -7.39
N MET A 182 22.35 -0.01 -6.45
CA MET A 182 23.40 -0.19 -5.46
C MET A 182 22.74 -0.70 -4.19
N VAL A 183 23.14 -1.87 -3.72
CA VAL A 183 22.57 -2.47 -2.50
C VAL A 183 23.67 -2.55 -1.45
N TYR A 184 23.46 -1.85 -0.35
CA TYR A 184 24.29 -1.92 0.83
C TYR A 184 23.66 -2.90 1.82
N VAL A 185 24.44 -3.83 2.33
CA VAL A 185 23.97 -4.88 3.23
C VAL A 185 24.85 -4.89 4.48
N LEU A 186 24.20 -4.79 5.63
CA LEU A 186 24.84 -5.08 6.92
C LEU A 186 24.51 -6.53 7.29
N SER A 187 25.50 -7.40 7.15
CA SER A 187 25.35 -8.84 7.44
C SER A 187 25.63 -9.14 8.90
N LEU A 188 24.93 -10.14 9.45
CA LEU A 188 25.25 -10.77 10.73
C LEU A 188 26.29 -11.90 10.58
N ILE A 189 26.57 -12.30 9.34
CA ILE A 189 27.51 -13.36 8.99
C ILE A 189 28.77 -12.69 8.46
N HIS A 190 29.90 -12.98 9.07
CA HIS A 190 31.19 -12.62 8.48
C HIS A 190 31.40 -13.43 7.20
N ILE A 191 31.53 -12.72 6.11
CA ILE A 191 31.91 -13.30 4.82
C ILE A 191 33.43 -13.38 4.79
#